data_488d90048503658346c0c0aeacdc1e1c
#
_entry.id   488d90048503658346c0c0aeacdc1e1c
#
_cell.length_a   1.000
_cell.length_b   1.000
_cell.length_c   1.000
_cell.angle_alpha   90.00
_cell.angle_beta   90.00
_cell.angle_gamma   90.00
#
_symmetry.space_group_name_H-M   'P 1'
#
loop_
_entity.id
_entity.type
_entity.pdbx_description
1 polymer ?
#
loop_
_entity_poly.entity_id
_entity_poly.type
_entity_poly.pdbx_seq_one_letter_code
_entity_poly.pdbx_strand_id
1 'polypeptide(L)'
;SFAQWQYPFENVDKFEGSFPVDYICEAVDQTRGWFYSLMAVSTTVFDSISYRRCLSLGHILDKDGKKMSKSKGNVVNPWDHFNKEGADSIRWYMTTQSAPWSPTNFDPNGVRESYAKMFLTLWNVYKFHADYASLDRFDPDNENTYVPLEERSHLDRWILSKASSMAQE
;
A
#
# COMPACT_ATOMS: atom_id res chain seq x y z
N SER A 1 14.97 16.90 5.84
CA SER A 1 15.70 17.65 6.89
C SER A 1 15.84 19.12 6.49
N PHE A 2 16.13 19.99 7.45
CA PHE A 2 16.29 21.43 7.21
C PHE A 2 17.38 21.75 6.17
N ALA A 3 18.38 20.91 6.03
CA ALA A 3 19.47 21.10 5.06
C ALA A 3 19.01 21.11 3.59
N GLN A 4 17.97 20.38 3.23
CA GLN A 4 17.45 20.37 1.86
C GLN A 4 16.77 21.70 1.47
N TRP A 5 16.35 22.48 2.46
CA TRP A 5 15.78 23.81 2.27
C TRP A 5 16.82 24.92 2.33
N GLN A 6 18.09 24.58 2.62
CA GLN A 6 19.18 25.51 2.87
C GLN A 6 18.90 26.46 4.05
N TYR A 7 18.08 25.99 4.99
CA TYR A 7 17.76 26.74 6.20
C TYR A 7 19.02 26.97 7.06
N PRO A 8 19.23 28.13 7.68
CA PRO A 8 18.33 29.28 7.76
C PRO A 8 18.57 30.37 6.66
N PHE A 9 19.38 30.08 5.64
CA PHE A 9 19.82 31.05 4.65
C PHE A 9 18.81 31.29 3.52
N GLU A 10 18.07 30.22 3.14
CA GLU A 10 17.06 30.26 2.08
C GLU A 10 15.82 29.44 2.49
N ASN A 11 14.71 29.66 1.77
CA ASN A 11 13.47 28.88 1.88
C ASN A 11 12.93 28.70 3.32
N VAL A 12 13.10 29.73 4.17
CA VAL A 12 12.67 29.71 5.57
C VAL A 12 11.18 29.37 5.68
N ASP A 13 10.34 30.07 4.91
CA ASP A 13 8.87 29.85 4.92
C ASP A 13 8.49 28.42 4.55
N LYS A 14 9.19 27.80 3.59
CA LYS A 14 8.96 26.42 3.19
C LYS A 14 9.33 25.43 4.29
N PHE A 15 10.44 25.69 4.97
CA PHE A 15 10.85 24.89 6.10
C PHE A 15 9.85 25.02 7.25
N GLU A 16 9.50 26.22 7.66
CA GLU A 16 8.56 26.46 8.78
C GLU A 16 7.17 25.91 8.48
N GLY A 17 6.71 25.98 7.24
CA GLY A 17 5.45 25.37 6.81
C GLY A 17 5.44 23.83 6.78
N SER A 18 6.63 23.20 6.78
CA SER A 18 6.78 21.73 6.73
C SER A 18 7.31 21.12 8.03
N PHE A 19 7.68 21.93 9.01
CA PHE A 19 8.30 21.47 10.25
C PHE A 19 7.42 21.76 11.47
N PRO A 20 7.24 20.79 12.37
CA PRO A 20 7.62 19.38 12.25
C PRO A 20 6.77 18.65 11.20
N VAL A 21 7.34 17.62 10.51
CA VAL A 21 6.61 16.86 9.49
C VAL A 21 5.45 16.07 10.11
N ASP A 22 4.38 15.89 9.35
CA ASP A 22 3.17 15.25 9.87
C ASP A 22 3.34 13.76 10.11
N TYR A 23 4.12 13.08 9.26
CA TYR A 23 4.22 11.63 9.26
C TYR A 23 5.55 11.13 8.73
N ILE A 24 6.11 10.10 9.39
CA ILE A 24 7.24 9.31 8.90
C ILE A 24 6.96 7.81 9.04
N CYS A 25 7.55 7.02 8.16
CA CYS A 25 7.36 5.57 8.15
C CYS A 25 8.64 4.88 7.69
N GLU A 26 9.17 4.00 8.51
CA GLU A 26 10.32 3.13 8.22
C GLU A 26 10.28 1.89 9.12
N ALA A 27 11.20 0.95 8.89
CA ALA A 27 11.30 -0.25 9.69
C ALA A 27 11.78 0.03 11.12
N VAL A 28 11.48 -0.89 12.05
CA VAL A 28 11.72 -0.77 13.48
C VAL A 28 13.20 -0.56 13.86
N ASP A 29 14.15 -0.99 13.03
CA ASP A 29 15.57 -0.73 13.24
C ASP A 29 15.94 0.75 13.20
N GLN A 30 15.12 1.59 12.56
CA GLN A 30 15.30 3.05 12.51
C GLN A 30 15.02 3.76 13.83
N THR A 31 14.50 3.07 14.82
CA THR A 31 14.47 3.56 16.21
C THR A 31 15.86 3.80 16.81
N ARG A 32 16.89 3.13 16.25
CA ARG A 32 18.32 3.33 16.55
C ARG A 32 19.09 3.95 15.38
N GLY A 33 18.41 4.57 14.46
CA GLY A 33 18.98 5.18 13.26
C GLY A 33 18.27 6.48 12.92
N TRP A 34 17.56 6.51 11.82
CA TRP A 34 16.97 7.73 11.27
C TRP A 34 15.95 8.40 12.21
N PHE A 35 15.05 7.65 12.83
CA PHE A 35 14.09 8.23 13.78
C PHE A 35 14.79 8.92 14.95
N TYR A 36 15.79 8.24 15.53
CA TYR A 36 16.58 8.81 16.61
C TYR A 36 17.37 10.05 16.16
N SER A 37 18.05 9.98 15.03
CA SER A 37 18.87 11.08 14.53
C SER A 37 18.02 12.32 14.23
N LEU A 38 16.84 12.15 13.62
CA LEU A 38 15.92 13.26 13.37
C LEU A 38 15.48 13.94 14.67
N MET A 39 15.11 13.15 15.69
CA MET A 39 14.71 13.68 16.98
C MET A 39 15.85 14.39 17.70
N ALA A 40 17.04 13.77 17.76
CA ALA A 40 18.20 14.35 18.43
C ALA A 40 18.60 15.70 17.82
N VAL A 41 18.68 15.77 16.48
CA VAL A 41 19.01 17.03 15.78
C VAL A 41 17.93 18.08 15.99
N SER A 42 16.66 17.69 15.84
CA SER A 42 15.54 18.63 15.97
C SER A 42 15.44 19.21 17.37
N THR A 43 15.53 18.38 18.40
CA THR A 43 15.49 18.83 19.79
C THR A 43 16.68 19.74 20.11
N THR A 44 17.88 19.41 19.62
CA THR A 44 19.08 20.19 19.89
C THR A 44 19.05 21.56 19.20
N VAL A 45 18.56 21.63 17.97
CA VAL A 45 18.62 22.84 17.14
C VAL A 45 17.38 23.71 17.29
N PHE A 46 16.20 23.10 17.43
CA PHE A 46 14.91 23.78 17.36
C PHE A 46 14.10 23.68 18.66
N ASP A 47 14.57 22.97 19.67
CA ASP A 47 13.82 22.64 20.90
C ASP A 47 12.41 22.08 20.60
N SER A 48 12.33 21.28 19.57
CA SER A 48 11.05 20.76 19.02
C SER A 48 11.18 19.33 18.52
N ILE A 49 10.03 18.65 18.40
CA ILE A 49 9.94 17.34 17.73
C ILE A 49 10.19 17.51 16.23
N SER A 50 10.74 16.49 15.57
CA SER A 50 10.96 16.50 14.12
C SER A 50 9.76 15.97 13.32
N TYR A 51 8.91 15.14 13.94
CA TYR A 51 7.72 14.55 13.32
C TYR A 51 6.61 14.36 14.35
N ARG A 52 5.37 14.42 13.89
CA ARG A 52 4.16 14.32 14.73
C ARG A 52 3.70 12.88 14.90
N ARG A 53 3.83 12.06 13.84
CA ARG A 53 3.41 10.66 13.79
C ARG A 53 4.50 9.81 13.19
N CYS A 54 4.70 8.61 13.75
CA CYS A 54 5.66 7.64 13.27
C CYS A 54 5.00 6.27 13.16
N LEU A 55 5.03 5.67 11.98
CA LEU A 55 4.71 4.27 11.81
C LEU A 55 6.01 3.46 11.72
N SER A 56 6.24 2.65 12.75
CA SER A 56 7.37 1.73 12.78
C SER A 56 6.95 0.39 12.22
N LEU A 57 7.48 0.03 11.02
CA LEU A 57 7.14 -1.20 10.33
C LEU A 57 7.87 -2.40 10.93
N GLY A 58 7.19 -3.54 10.95
CA GLY A 58 7.80 -4.84 11.28
C GLY A 58 8.83 -5.27 10.23
N HIS A 59 9.72 -6.18 10.62
CA HIS A 59 10.68 -6.78 9.68
C HIS A 59 10.01 -7.73 8.71
N ILE A 60 10.52 -7.77 7.48
CA ILE A 60 10.21 -8.84 6.54
C ILE A 60 11.19 -10.00 6.81
N LEU A 61 10.63 -11.15 7.12
CA LEU A 61 11.33 -12.39 7.42
C LEU A 61 11.27 -13.34 6.23
N ASP A 62 12.12 -14.37 6.20
CA ASP A 62 11.97 -15.45 5.24
C ASP A 62 10.72 -16.30 5.53
N LYS A 63 10.41 -17.24 4.68
CA LYS A 63 9.24 -18.12 4.83
C LYS A 63 9.21 -18.90 6.16
N ASP A 64 10.37 -19.13 6.77
CA ASP A 64 10.53 -19.86 8.02
C ASP A 64 10.57 -18.94 9.25
N GLY A 65 10.28 -17.63 9.06
CA GLY A 65 10.26 -16.64 10.14
C GLY A 65 11.65 -16.20 10.61
N LYS A 66 12.70 -16.42 9.80
CA LYS A 66 14.07 -16.01 10.13
C LYS A 66 14.41 -14.70 9.46
N LYS A 67 15.21 -13.87 10.15
CA LYS A 67 15.72 -12.61 9.58
C LYS A 67 16.56 -12.91 8.34
N MET A 68 16.22 -12.25 7.23
CA MET A 68 16.98 -12.34 5.98
C MET A 68 18.35 -11.69 6.14
N SER A 69 19.38 -12.36 5.63
CA SER A 69 20.73 -11.81 5.54
C SER A 69 21.49 -12.40 4.37
N LYS A 70 22.36 -11.59 3.77
CA LYS A 70 23.21 -12.03 2.65
C LYS A 70 24.12 -13.20 3.05
N SER A 71 24.62 -13.19 4.29
CA SER A 71 25.51 -14.25 4.80
C SER A 71 24.80 -15.61 4.97
N LYS A 72 23.48 -15.61 5.17
CA LYS A 72 22.69 -16.84 5.29
C LYS A 72 22.12 -17.31 3.95
N GLY A 73 22.22 -16.50 2.90
CA GLY A 73 21.71 -16.85 1.58
C GLY A 73 20.17 -16.93 1.49
N ASN A 74 19.45 -16.41 2.49
CA ASN A 74 17.98 -16.45 2.55
C ASN A 74 17.32 -15.11 2.14
N VAL A 75 18.08 -14.25 1.46
CA VAL A 75 17.54 -12.98 0.93
C VAL A 75 16.75 -13.27 -0.33
N VAL A 76 15.53 -12.79 -0.37
CA VAL A 76 14.67 -12.83 -1.56
C VAL A 76 14.96 -11.61 -2.43
N ASN A 77 15.23 -11.84 -3.71
CA ASN A 77 15.35 -10.76 -4.68
C ASN A 77 13.94 -10.37 -5.16
N PRO A 78 13.45 -9.16 -4.87
CA PRO A 78 12.09 -8.77 -5.26
C PRO A 78 11.89 -8.72 -6.77
N TRP A 79 12.93 -8.47 -7.57
CA TRP A 79 12.83 -8.41 -9.02
C TRP A 79 12.42 -9.73 -9.66
N ASP A 80 12.82 -10.87 -9.09
CA ASP A 80 12.44 -12.19 -9.59
C ASP A 80 10.92 -12.40 -9.47
N HIS A 81 10.30 -11.82 -8.45
CA HIS A 81 8.86 -11.85 -8.22
C HIS A 81 8.11 -10.78 -9.00
N PHE A 82 8.67 -9.57 -9.13
CA PHE A 82 8.08 -8.53 -9.96
C PHE A 82 7.92 -8.99 -11.41
N ASN A 83 8.90 -9.71 -11.94
CA ASN A 83 8.87 -10.20 -13.31
C ASN A 83 7.88 -11.37 -13.53
N LYS A 84 7.58 -12.13 -12.47
CA LYS A 84 6.68 -13.31 -12.56
C LYS A 84 5.23 -12.99 -12.22
N GLU A 85 5.01 -12.39 -11.07
CA GLU A 85 3.69 -12.16 -10.49
C GLU A 85 3.21 -10.71 -10.61
N GLY A 86 4.08 -9.81 -11.03
CA GLY A 86 3.81 -8.37 -11.09
C GLY A 86 3.98 -7.66 -9.75
N ALA A 87 4.26 -6.36 -9.81
CA ALA A 87 4.51 -5.55 -8.61
C ALA A 87 3.26 -5.42 -7.72
N ASP A 88 2.08 -5.30 -8.32
CA ASP A 88 0.84 -5.14 -7.56
C ASP A 88 0.47 -6.37 -6.74
N SER A 89 0.78 -7.57 -7.22
CA SER A 89 0.57 -8.80 -6.46
C SER A 89 1.41 -8.84 -5.18
N ILE A 90 2.65 -8.38 -5.26
CA ILE A 90 3.55 -8.28 -4.10
C ILE A 90 3.06 -7.19 -3.15
N ARG A 91 2.68 -6.02 -3.66
CA ARG A 91 2.13 -4.93 -2.84
C ARG A 91 0.87 -5.39 -2.10
N TRP A 92 -0.05 -6.05 -2.80
CA TRP A 92 -1.26 -6.61 -2.20
C TRP A 92 -0.93 -7.63 -1.12
N TYR A 93 -0.05 -8.59 -1.43
CA TYR A 93 0.41 -9.58 -0.46
C TYR A 93 0.97 -8.91 0.79
N MET A 94 1.91 -7.98 0.66
CA MET A 94 2.56 -7.31 1.78
C MET A 94 1.61 -6.49 2.66
N THR A 95 0.57 -5.92 2.07
CA THR A 95 -0.39 -5.08 2.82
C THR A 95 -1.53 -5.87 3.46
N THR A 96 -1.77 -7.11 3.03
CA THR A 96 -2.91 -7.92 3.51
C THR A 96 -2.53 -9.06 4.45
N GLN A 97 -1.24 -9.39 4.58
CA GLN A 97 -0.81 -10.55 5.39
C GLN A 97 -0.82 -10.29 6.89
N SER A 98 -0.44 -9.10 7.31
CA SER A 98 -0.32 -8.75 8.73
C SER A 98 -0.48 -7.25 8.94
N ALA A 99 -0.67 -6.86 10.20
CA ALA A 99 -0.62 -5.44 10.56
C ALA A 99 0.78 -4.86 10.24
N PRO A 100 0.87 -3.60 9.78
CA PRO A 100 2.14 -3.02 9.31
C PRO A 100 3.28 -3.07 10.34
N TRP A 101 2.97 -2.96 11.62
CA TRP A 101 3.95 -3.00 12.72
C TRP A 101 4.38 -4.41 13.12
N SER A 102 3.74 -5.45 12.60
CA SER A 102 4.07 -6.85 12.89
C SER A 102 5.08 -7.40 11.89
N PRO A 103 5.99 -8.29 12.30
CA PRO A 103 6.85 -8.99 11.36
C PRO A 103 6.02 -9.80 10.37
N THR A 104 6.42 -9.78 9.09
CA THR A 104 5.73 -10.49 8.00
C THR A 104 6.68 -11.49 7.36
N ASN A 105 6.26 -12.75 7.27
CA ASN A 105 7.01 -13.75 6.54
C ASN A 105 6.77 -13.58 5.03
N PHE A 106 7.84 -13.53 4.25
CA PHE A 106 7.74 -13.49 2.80
C PHE A 106 7.73 -14.92 2.25
N ASP A 107 6.57 -15.35 1.77
CA ASP A 107 6.39 -16.63 1.08
C ASP A 107 6.02 -16.38 -0.39
N PRO A 108 6.87 -16.81 -1.35
CA PRO A 108 6.57 -16.73 -2.78
C PRO A 108 5.25 -17.40 -3.18
N ASN A 109 4.86 -18.46 -2.51
CA ASN A 109 3.59 -19.12 -2.78
C ASN A 109 2.40 -18.24 -2.36
N GLY A 110 2.52 -17.54 -1.22
CA GLY A 110 1.51 -16.59 -0.76
C GLY A 110 1.32 -15.43 -1.73
N VAL A 111 2.39 -14.94 -2.37
CA VAL A 111 2.30 -13.94 -3.43
C VAL A 111 1.48 -14.46 -4.62
N ARG A 112 1.76 -15.69 -5.06
CA ARG A 112 1.03 -16.34 -6.16
C ARG A 112 -0.44 -16.58 -5.83
N GLU A 113 -0.73 -17.00 -4.61
CA GLU A 113 -2.11 -17.14 -4.13
C GLU A 113 -2.84 -15.79 -4.11
N SER A 114 -2.19 -14.74 -3.65
CA SER A 114 -2.74 -13.38 -3.65
C SER A 114 -3.04 -12.90 -5.07
N TYR A 115 -2.15 -13.15 -6.03
CA TYR A 115 -2.41 -12.90 -7.44
C TYR A 115 -3.65 -13.65 -7.94
N ALA A 116 -3.73 -14.95 -7.70
CA ALA A 116 -4.82 -15.77 -8.19
C ALA A 116 -6.18 -15.38 -7.56
N LYS A 117 -6.20 -15.12 -6.27
CA LYS A 117 -7.44 -14.78 -5.54
C LYS A 117 -7.97 -13.41 -5.86
N MET A 118 -7.09 -12.42 -6.03
CA MET A 118 -7.49 -11.02 -6.23
C MET A 118 -7.44 -10.64 -7.72
N PHE A 119 -6.25 -10.58 -8.29
CA PHE A 119 -6.06 -9.99 -9.61
C PHE A 119 -6.61 -10.84 -10.75
N LEU A 120 -6.41 -12.16 -10.71
CA LEU A 120 -6.95 -13.04 -11.74
C LEU A 120 -8.49 -13.09 -11.67
N THR A 121 -9.06 -13.08 -10.47
CA THR A 121 -10.52 -13.03 -10.29
C THR A 121 -11.07 -11.71 -10.82
N LEU A 122 -10.47 -10.57 -10.45
CA LEU A 122 -10.88 -9.26 -10.95
C LEU A 122 -10.77 -9.16 -12.47
N TRP A 123 -9.67 -9.67 -13.04
CA TRP A 123 -9.47 -9.73 -14.47
C TRP A 123 -10.54 -10.56 -15.19
N ASN A 124 -10.89 -11.72 -14.66
CA ASN A 124 -11.92 -12.57 -15.22
C ASN A 124 -13.30 -11.92 -15.19
N VAL A 125 -13.64 -11.21 -14.10
CA VAL A 125 -14.89 -10.45 -14.01
C VAL A 125 -14.91 -9.32 -15.06
N TYR A 126 -13.81 -8.56 -15.15
CA TYR A 126 -13.70 -7.51 -16.14
C TYR A 126 -13.80 -8.05 -17.56
N LYS A 127 -13.05 -9.12 -17.86
CA LYS A 127 -13.08 -9.75 -19.18
C LYS A 127 -14.47 -10.25 -19.56
N PHE A 128 -15.16 -10.92 -18.64
CA PHE A 128 -16.53 -11.35 -18.85
C PHE A 128 -17.44 -10.17 -19.18
N HIS A 129 -17.37 -9.11 -18.38
CA HIS A 129 -18.15 -7.90 -18.67
C HIS A 129 -17.81 -7.30 -20.05
N ALA A 130 -16.52 -7.13 -20.34
CA ALA A 130 -16.09 -6.52 -21.61
C ALA A 130 -16.51 -7.34 -22.84
N ASP A 131 -16.36 -8.67 -22.77
CA ASP A 131 -16.75 -9.56 -23.86
C ASP A 131 -18.26 -9.46 -24.16
N TYR A 132 -19.11 -9.53 -23.14
CA TYR A 132 -20.56 -9.46 -23.31
C TYR A 132 -21.07 -8.04 -23.61
N ALA A 133 -20.52 -7.02 -22.98
CA ALA A 133 -20.83 -5.64 -23.30
C ALA A 133 -20.53 -5.32 -24.78
N SER A 134 -19.42 -5.86 -25.30
CA SER A 134 -19.08 -5.71 -26.72
C SER A 134 -20.05 -6.42 -27.66
N LEU A 135 -20.49 -7.63 -27.29
CA LEU A 135 -21.48 -8.39 -28.07
C LEU A 135 -22.85 -7.69 -28.10
N ASP A 136 -23.28 -7.19 -26.95
CA ASP A 136 -24.55 -6.51 -26.80
C ASP A 136 -24.50 -5.05 -27.29
N ARG A 137 -23.32 -4.55 -27.70
CA ARG A 137 -23.07 -3.16 -28.06
C ARG A 137 -23.50 -2.20 -26.95
N PHE A 138 -23.25 -2.62 -25.69
CA PHE A 138 -23.57 -1.82 -24.52
C PHE A 138 -22.74 -0.53 -24.49
N ASP A 139 -23.43 0.59 -24.38
CA ASP A 139 -22.82 1.91 -24.25
C ASP A 139 -23.13 2.45 -22.84
N PRO A 140 -22.12 2.56 -21.96
CA PRO A 140 -22.33 3.05 -20.59
C PRO A 140 -22.73 4.54 -20.52
N ASP A 141 -22.47 5.32 -21.60
CA ASP A 141 -22.80 6.73 -21.66
C ASP A 141 -24.23 6.96 -22.20
N ASN A 142 -24.93 5.91 -22.62
CA ASN A 142 -26.30 5.98 -23.07
C ASN A 142 -27.27 5.91 -21.90
N GLU A 143 -27.84 7.06 -21.54
CA GLU A 143 -28.79 7.18 -20.41
C GLU A 143 -30.02 6.25 -20.54
N ASN A 144 -30.42 5.85 -21.76
CA ASN A 144 -31.53 4.93 -21.98
C ASN A 144 -31.24 3.49 -21.52
N THR A 145 -30.00 3.15 -21.22
CA THR A 145 -29.61 1.84 -20.67
C THR A 145 -29.66 1.80 -19.13
N TYR A 146 -29.86 2.96 -18.51
CA TYR A 146 -29.95 3.03 -17.05
C TYR A 146 -31.25 2.43 -16.54
N VAL A 147 -31.12 1.43 -15.67
CA VAL A 147 -32.25 0.83 -14.95
C VAL A 147 -32.25 1.35 -13.51
N PRO A 148 -33.34 2.04 -13.04
CA PRO A 148 -33.47 2.49 -11.68
C PRO A 148 -33.30 1.35 -10.66
N LEU A 149 -32.82 1.67 -9.45
CA LEU A 149 -32.52 0.66 -8.42
C LEU A 149 -33.73 -0.20 -8.06
N GLU A 150 -34.90 0.39 -8.04
CA GLU A 150 -36.17 -0.26 -7.69
C GLU A 150 -36.60 -1.32 -8.72
N GLU A 151 -36.24 -1.12 -9.98
CA GLU A 151 -36.55 -2.01 -11.10
C GLU A 151 -35.53 -3.11 -11.30
N ARG A 152 -34.37 -3.03 -10.62
CA ARG A 152 -33.31 -4.03 -10.74
C ARG A 152 -33.66 -5.32 -10.01
N SER A 153 -33.07 -6.41 -10.48
CA SER A 153 -33.23 -7.73 -9.86
C SER A 153 -32.75 -7.74 -8.39
N HIS A 154 -33.19 -8.71 -7.60
CA HIS A 154 -32.70 -8.86 -6.24
C HIS A 154 -31.18 -9.08 -6.16
N LEU A 155 -30.60 -9.78 -7.14
CA LEU A 155 -29.17 -10.04 -7.20
C LEU A 155 -28.39 -8.75 -7.48
N ASP A 156 -28.87 -7.93 -8.40
CA ASP A 156 -28.23 -6.65 -8.74
C ASP A 156 -28.24 -5.69 -7.55
N ARG A 157 -29.39 -5.59 -6.87
CA ARG A 157 -29.52 -4.78 -5.66
C ARG A 157 -28.62 -5.27 -4.54
N TRP A 158 -28.50 -6.60 -4.38
CA TRP A 158 -27.62 -7.20 -3.38
C TRP A 158 -26.16 -6.86 -3.65
N ILE A 159 -25.66 -7.03 -4.89
CA ILE A 159 -24.26 -6.74 -5.20
C ILE A 159 -23.92 -5.26 -5.07
N LEU A 160 -24.82 -4.37 -5.47
CA LEU A 160 -24.65 -2.93 -5.29
C LEU A 160 -24.59 -2.54 -3.81
N SER A 161 -25.46 -3.13 -2.97
CA SER A 161 -25.43 -2.94 -1.52
C SER A 161 -24.10 -3.43 -0.92
N LYS A 162 -23.59 -4.59 -1.34
CA LYS A 162 -22.30 -5.11 -0.89
C LYS A 162 -21.13 -4.23 -1.32
N ALA A 163 -21.13 -3.76 -2.56
CA ALA A 163 -20.08 -2.87 -3.06
C ALA A 163 -20.09 -1.52 -2.31
N SER A 164 -21.28 -0.97 -2.04
CA SER A 164 -21.42 0.26 -1.26
C SER A 164 -20.92 0.10 0.19
N SER A 165 -21.28 -1.00 0.86
CA SER A 165 -20.81 -1.28 2.23
C SER A 165 -19.28 -1.41 2.28
N MET A 166 -18.68 -2.14 1.33
CA MET A 166 -17.24 -2.30 1.25
C MET A 166 -16.50 -0.96 1.01
N ALA A 167 -17.12 -0.04 0.28
CA ALA A 167 -16.52 1.27 0.02
C ALA A 167 -16.60 2.23 1.24
N GLN A 168 -17.43 1.92 2.23
CA GLN A 168 -17.60 2.72 3.46
C GLN A 168 -16.70 2.23 4.61
N GLU A 169 -16.21 0.99 4.57
CA GLU A 169 -15.26 0.42 5.52
C GLU A 169 -13.82 0.87 5.20
#